data_771133d4af6a3fcc88a8391e7546b00a
#
_entry.id   771133d4af6a3fcc88a8391e7546b00a
#
_cell.length_a   1.000
_cell.length_b   1.000
_cell.length_c   1.000
_cell.angle_alpha   90.00
_cell.angle_beta   90.00
_cell.angle_gamma   90.00
#
_symmetry.space_group_name_H-M   'P 1'
#
loop_
_entity.id
_entity.type
_entity.pdbx_description
1 polymer ?
#
loop_
_entity_poly.entity_id
_entity_poly.type
_entity_poly.pdbx_seq_one_letter_code
_entity_poly.pdbx_strand_id
1 'polypeptide(L)'
;ERLSETVVDMLEINISCPNVEHGGIAFGQEPKMVEYITSEIKKITQKPISMKLTPNVTDITEIAKAVEAVGADSISLINTITGMRIDVQKRKFCVANKTGGLSGSAIKPIALRMVYQVCHAVKIPVIGMGGIATINDVLEFIMAGATSIAIGTANFNNPFVMPEIISELSKYMEENNIETLDEIRGIVG
;
A
#
# COMPACT_ATOMS: atom_id res chain seq x y z
N GLU A 1 9.17 -6.98 -18.96
CA GLU A 1 10.43 -7.06 -19.76
C GLU A 1 11.13 -5.70 -19.81
N ARG A 2 10.56 -4.69 -20.48
CA ARG A 2 11.23 -3.39 -20.72
C ARG A 2 11.79 -2.73 -19.45
N LEU A 3 11.07 -2.74 -18.34
CA LEU A 3 11.54 -2.19 -17.07
C LEU A 3 12.62 -3.06 -16.41
N SER A 4 12.65 -4.36 -16.69
CA SER A 4 13.68 -5.26 -16.15
C SER A 4 15.08 -4.94 -16.67
N GLU A 5 15.18 -4.29 -17.84
CA GLU A 5 16.43 -3.88 -18.49
C GLU A 5 16.92 -2.48 -18.06
N THR A 6 16.14 -1.78 -17.24
CA THR A 6 16.48 -0.43 -16.77
C THR A 6 17.28 -0.47 -15.46
N VAL A 7 17.74 0.70 -15.01
CA VAL A 7 18.51 0.87 -13.75
C VAL A 7 17.66 0.85 -12.48
N VAL A 8 16.35 0.58 -12.57
CA VAL A 8 15.49 0.51 -11.39
C VAL A 8 15.84 -0.68 -10.51
N ASP A 9 15.76 -0.54 -9.20
CA ASP A 9 16.14 -1.57 -8.23
C ASP A 9 15.02 -2.56 -7.95
N MET A 10 13.75 -2.12 -8.03
CA MET A 10 12.56 -2.90 -7.72
C MET A 10 11.40 -2.50 -8.62
N LEU A 11 10.46 -3.42 -8.83
CA LEU A 11 9.23 -3.19 -9.59
C LEU A 11 8.01 -3.28 -8.65
N GLU A 12 7.24 -2.21 -8.52
CA GLU A 12 5.92 -2.28 -7.89
C GLU A 12 4.86 -2.62 -8.94
N ILE A 13 4.17 -3.71 -8.75
CA ILE A 13 3.12 -4.20 -9.65
C ILE A 13 1.75 -3.80 -9.10
N ASN A 14 1.12 -2.84 -9.75
CA ASN A 14 -0.20 -2.37 -9.38
C ASN A 14 -1.30 -3.24 -10.04
N ILE A 15 -1.84 -4.19 -9.28
CA ILE A 15 -2.93 -5.09 -9.71
C ILE A 15 -4.32 -4.57 -9.33
N SER A 16 -4.43 -3.33 -8.86
CA SER A 16 -5.65 -2.82 -8.22
C SER A 16 -6.21 -1.54 -8.89
N CYS A 17 -5.87 -1.26 -10.15
CA CYS A 17 -6.29 -0.04 -10.83
C CYS A 17 -7.80 -0.06 -11.16
N PRO A 18 -8.63 0.86 -10.60
CA PRO A 18 -10.07 0.92 -10.87
C PRO A 18 -10.43 1.46 -12.26
N ASN A 19 -9.45 1.99 -12.99
CA ASN A 19 -9.67 2.77 -14.21
C ASN A 19 -9.37 2.00 -15.51
N VAL A 20 -9.19 0.67 -15.45
CA VAL A 20 -8.91 -0.15 -16.63
C VAL A 20 -10.16 -0.91 -17.02
N GLU A 21 -10.68 -0.68 -18.23
CA GLU A 21 -11.93 -1.28 -18.74
C GLU A 21 -11.91 -2.83 -18.77
N HIS A 22 -10.73 -3.43 -18.87
CA HIS A 22 -10.55 -4.88 -18.83
C HIS A 22 -9.47 -5.24 -17.82
N GLY A 23 -9.88 -5.65 -16.62
CA GLY A 23 -9.03 -6.41 -15.71
C GLY A 23 -8.53 -5.75 -14.41
N GLY A 24 -8.57 -4.43 -14.24
CA GLY A 24 -7.91 -3.75 -13.12
C GLY A 24 -8.32 -4.23 -11.71
N ILE A 25 -9.50 -3.84 -11.22
CA ILE A 25 -9.97 -4.23 -9.85
C ILE A 25 -10.20 -5.74 -9.77
N ALA A 26 -10.79 -6.36 -10.80
CA ALA A 26 -11.14 -7.78 -10.80
C ALA A 26 -9.91 -8.68 -10.59
N PHE A 27 -8.76 -8.32 -11.15
CA PHE A 27 -7.54 -9.12 -11.00
C PHE A 27 -6.98 -9.12 -9.58
N GLY A 28 -7.06 -7.98 -8.88
CA GLY A 28 -6.55 -7.85 -7.51
C GLY A 28 -7.47 -8.45 -6.43
N GLN A 29 -8.67 -8.88 -6.79
CA GLN A 29 -9.67 -9.40 -5.83
C GLN A 29 -9.72 -10.93 -5.77
N GLU A 30 -9.15 -11.61 -6.76
CA GLU A 30 -9.22 -13.06 -6.89
C GLU A 30 -7.83 -13.67 -6.61
N PRO A 31 -7.65 -14.46 -5.51
CA PRO A 31 -6.34 -15.01 -5.13
C PRO A 31 -5.65 -15.77 -6.27
N LYS A 32 -6.36 -16.64 -6.98
CA LYS A 32 -5.80 -17.42 -8.10
C LYS A 32 -5.29 -16.56 -9.26
N MET A 33 -5.99 -15.44 -9.53
CA MET A 33 -5.55 -14.50 -10.56
C MET A 33 -4.29 -13.75 -10.14
N VAL A 34 -4.22 -13.37 -8.87
CA VAL A 34 -3.05 -12.69 -8.30
C VAL A 34 -1.83 -13.63 -8.28
N GLU A 35 -2.00 -14.88 -7.90
CA GLU A 35 -0.98 -15.94 -8.02
C GLU A 35 -0.47 -16.06 -9.46
N TYR A 36 -1.39 -16.19 -10.42
CA TYR A 36 -1.04 -16.32 -11.83
C TYR A 36 -0.22 -15.11 -12.32
N ILE A 37 -0.70 -13.89 -12.09
CA ILE A 37 -0.01 -12.67 -12.52
C ILE A 37 1.38 -12.57 -11.87
N THR A 38 1.47 -12.81 -10.56
CA THR A 38 2.74 -12.75 -9.83
C THR A 38 3.73 -13.76 -10.37
N SER A 39 3.32 -15.01 -10.58
CA SER A 39 4.16 -16.08 -11.12
C SER A 39 4.65 -15.79 -12.54
N GLU A 40 3.78 -15.27 -13.41
CA GLU A 40 4.18 -14.89 -14.77
C GLU A 40 5.21 -13.74 -14.77
N ILE A 41 5.06 -12.76 -13.88
CA ILE A 41 6.03 -11.66 -13.77
C ILE A 41 7.38 -12.18 -13.24
N LYS A 42 7.37 -13.06 -12.24
CA LYS A 42 8.61 -13.66 -11.70
C LYS A 42 9.39 -14.46 -12.74
N LYS A 43 8.75 -15.00 -13.78
CA LYS A 43 9.45 -15.73 -14.88
C LYS A 43 10.23 -14.78 -15.80
N ILE A 44 9.81 -13.51 -15.91
CA ILE A 44 10.36 -12.55 -16.88
C ILE A 44 11.29 -11.49 -16.27
N THR A 45 11.43 -11.45 -14.94
CA THR A 45 12.34 -10.52 -14.27
C THR A 45 13.10 -11.16 -13.13
N GLN A 46 14.37 -10.77 -12.98
CA GLN A 46 15.19 -11.11 -11.80
C GLN A 46 15.15 -10.00 -10.74
N LYS A 47 14.53 -8.87 -11.06
CA LYS A 47 14.40 -7.78 -10.09
C LYS A 47 13.39 -8.13 -9.00
N PRO A 48 13.60 -7.66 -7.77
CA PRO A 48 12.60 -7.75 -6.72
C PRO A 48 11.26 -7.15 -7.16
N ILE A 49 10.17 -7.81 -6.82
CA ILE A 49 8.81 -7.32 -7.09
C ILE A 49 8.04 -7.08 -5.81
N SER A 50 7.37 -5.94 -5.75
CA SER A 50 6.36 -5.62 -4.74
C SER A 50 4.97 -5.70 -5.36
N MET A 51 4.07 -6.45 -4.75
CA MET A 51 2.68 -6.54 -5.23
C MET A 51 1.81 -5.54 -4.48
N LYS A 52 1.20 -4.58 -5.22
CA LYS A 52 0.36 -3.55 -4.61
C LYS A 52 -1.09 -3.99 -4.55
N LEU A 53 -1.58 -4.22 -3.32
CA LEU A 53 -2.88 -4.81 -3.05
C LEU A 53 -4.00 -3.77 -2.98
N THR A 54 -5.20 -4.21 -3.41
CA THR A 54 -6.43 -3.43 -3.27
C THR A 54 -7.08 -3.64 -1.91
N PRO A 55 -7.67 -2.58 -1.30
CA PRO A 55 -8.49 -2.73 -0.10
C PRO A 55 -9.91 -3.21 -0.37
N ASN A 56 -10.31 -3.29 -1.65
CA ASN A 56 -11.69 -3.58 -2.06
C ASN A 56 -11.94 -5.10 -2.12
N VAL A 57 -11.60 -5.79 -1.06
CA VAL A 57 -11.74 -7.24 -0.87
C VAL A 57 -12.35 -7.55 0.50
N THR A 58 -12.89 -8.73 0.66
CA THR A 58 -13.44 -9.18 1.94
C THR A 58 -12.35 -9.49 2.95
N ASP A 59 -11.34 -10.26 2.53
CA ASP A 59 -10.16 -10.59 3.33
C ASP A 59 -8.88 -10.35 2.52
N ILE A 60 -8.11 -9.33 2.92
CA ILE A 60 -6.87 -8.96 2.24
C ILE A 60 -5.74 -9.97 2.52
N THR A 61 -5.85 -10.76 3.61
CA THR A 61 -4.82 -11.73 3.98
C THR A 61 -4.77 -12.92 3.03
N GLU A 62 -5.91 -13.29 2.43
CA GLU A 62 -5.95 -14.33 1.39
C GLU A 62 -5.14 -13.91 0.16
N ILE A 63 -5.30 -12.66 -0.29
CA ILE A 63 -4.54 -12.10 -1.40
C ILE A 63 -3.05 -12.00 -1.05
N ALA A 64 -2.72 -11.54 0.17
CA ALA A 64 -1.35 -11.42 0.62
C ALA A 64 -0.62 -12.77 0.66
N LYS A 65 -1.26 -13.81 1.20
CA LYS A 65 -0.72 -15.18 1.20
C LYS A 65 -0.54 -15.74 -0.21
N ALA A 66 -1.46 -15.44 -1.11
CA ALA A 66 -1.41 -15.88 -2.50
C ALA A 66 -0.18 -15.31 -3.22
N VAL A 67 0.14 -14.02 -3.06
CA VAL A 67 1.33 -13.42 -3.69
C VAL A 67 2.63 -13.90 -3.05
N GLU A 68 2.66 -14.10 -1.73
CA GLU A 68 3.82 -14.65 -1.04
C GLU A 68 4.14 -16.08 -1.50
N ALA A 69 3.11 -16.92 -1.62
CA ALA A 69 3.25 -18.33 -2.01
C ALA A 69 3.95 -18.54 -3.36
N VAL A 70 3.82 -17.56 -4.27
CA VAL A 70 4.43 -17.62 -5.61
C VAL A 70 5.67 -16.75 -5.77
N GLY A 71 6.24 -16.28 -4.64
CA GLY A 71 7.55 -15.67 -4.58
C GLY A 71 7.59 -14.15 -4.82
N ALA A 72 6.55 -13.41 -4.48
CA ALA A 72 6.67 -11.96 -4.34
C ALA A 72 7.72 -11.62 -3.28
N ASP A 73 8.53 -10.59 -3.53
CA ASP A 73 9.61 -10.19 -2.62
C ASP A 73 9.12 -9.21 -1.53
N SER A 74 8.02 -8.51 -1.78
CA SER A 74 7.35 -7.64 -0.81
C SER A 74 5.90 -7.40 -1.22
N ILE A 75 5.14 -6.81 -0.29
CA ILE A 75 3.76 -6.38 -0.52
C ILE A 75 3.65 -4.90 -0.18
N SER A 76 2.97 -4.12 -1.02
CA SER A 76 2.54 -2.77 -0.68
C SER A 76 1.01 -2.70 -0.56
N LEU A 77 0.49 -2.04 0.47
CA LEU A 77 -0.94 -1.84 0.68
C LEU A 77 -1.21 -0.61 1.54
N ILE A 78 -2.31 0.08 1.31
CA ILE A 78 -3.43 -0.26 0.44
C ILE A 78 -3.47 0.72 -0.76
N ASN A 79 -4.05 0.27 -1.88
CA ASN A 79 -4.52 1.17 -2.91
C ASN A 79 -5.75 1.95 -2.41
N THR A 80 -6.35 2.78 -3.24
CA THR A 80 -7.53 3.58 -2.88
C THR A 80 -8.78 2.73 -2.66
N ILE A 81 -9.65 3.19 -1.77
CA ILE A 81 -10.97 2.59 -1.55
C ILE A 81 -11.92 3.12 -2.63
N THR A 82 -12.73 2.25 -3.20
CA THR A 82 -13.72 2.66 -4.19
C THR A 82 -14.80 3.53 -3.54
N GLY A 83 -14.98 4.73 -4.05
CA GLY A 83 -15.95 5.70 -3.57
C GLY A 83 -16.72 6.36 -4.70
N MET A 84 -17.70 7.20 -4.34
CA MET A 84 -18.52 7.97 -5.29
C MET A 84 -18.81 9.35 -4.71
N ARG A 85 -18.93 10.35 -5.59
CA ARG A 85 -19.45 11.66 -5.24
C ARG A 85 -20.42 12.17 -6.30
N ILE A 86 -21.54 12.77 -5.84
CA ILE A 86 -22.57 13.35 -6.69
C ILE A 86 -22.57 14.88 -6.46
N ASP A 87 -22.54 15.62 -7.56
CA ASP A 87 -22.83 17.07 -7.59
C ASP A 87 -24.34 17.24 -7.55
N VAL A 88 -24.86 17.60 -6.40
CA VAL A 88 -26.31 17.74 -6.17
C VAL A 88 -26.92 18.86 -7.01
N GLN A 89 -26.18 19.95 -7.22
CA GLN A 89 -26.66 21.10 -7.99
C GLN A 89 -26.77 20.76 -9.49
N LYS A 90 -25.75 20.07 -10.01
CA LYS A 90 -25.74 19.66 -11.43
C LYS A 90 -26.46 18.34 -11.67
N ARG A 91 -26.85 17.61 -10.61
CA ARG A 91 -27.49 16.28 -10.68
C ARG A 91 -26.67 15.31 -11.53
N LYS A 92 -25.33 15.29 -11.31
CA LYS A 92 -24.37 14.49 -12.09
C LYS A 92 -23.30 13.89 -11.17
N PHE A 93 -22.66 12.85 -11.64
CA PHE A 93 -21.46 12.33 -10.98
C PHE A 93 -20.32 13.36 -11.05
N CYS A 94 -19.55 13.50 -9.97
CA CYS A 94 -18.38 14.37 -9.93
C CYS A 94 -17.21 13.82 -10.74
N VAL A 95 -17.15 12.50 -10.94
CA VAL A 95 -16.12 11.82 -11.74
C VAL A 95 -16.75 11.12 -12.94
N ALA A 96 -16.08 11.16 -14.09
CA ALA A 96 -16.60 10.62 -15.34
C ALA A 96 -16.97 9.12 -15.26
N ASN A 97 -16.17 8.34 -14.54
CA ASN A 97 -16.37 6.90 -14.34
C ASN A 97 -17.39 6.56 -13.24
N LYS A 98 -18.19 7.53 -12.77
CA LYS A 98 -19.18 7.42 -11.67
C LYS A 98 -18.52 7.12 -10.31
N THR A 99 -17.63 6.16 -10.25
CA THR A 99 -16.81 5.81 -9.08
C THR A 99 -15.37 6.24 -9.27
N GLY A 100 -14.62 6.39 -8.16
CA GLY A 100 -13.22 6.75 -8.15
C GLY A 100 -12.55 6.29 -6.86
N GLY A 101 -11.23 6.46 -6.78
CA GLY A 101 -10.47 6.09 -5.60
C GLY A 101 -10.56 7.17 -4.51
N LEU A 102 -11.00 6.78 -3.33
CA LEU A 102 -10.93 7.57 -2.12
C LEU A 102 -9.56 7.38 -1.47
N SER A 103 -8.85 8.48 -1.19
CA SER A 103 -7.57 8.53 -0.49
C SER A 103 -7.52 9.67 0.54
N GLY A 104 -6.41 9.80 1.26
CA GLY A 104 -6.23 10.81 2.30
C GLY A 104 -6.58 10.31 3.70
N SER A 105 -6.56 11.20 4.69
CA SER A 105 -6.62 10.85 6.12
C SER A 105 -7.85 10.01 6.51
N ALA A 106 -8.96 10.16 5.79
CA ALA A 106 -10.19 9.42 6.05
C ALA A 106 -10.05 7.90 5.93
N ILE A 107 -9.10 7.41 5.11
CA ILE A 107 -8.89 5.96 4.93
C ILE A 107 -7.86 5.36 5.90
N LYS A 108 -7.14 6.19 6.70
CA LYS A 108 -6.06 5.71 7.58
C LYS A 108 -6.47 4.56 8.49
N PRO A 109 -7.60 4.59 9.23
CA PRO A 109 -7.97 3.50 10.12
C PRO A 109 -8.18 2.16 9.38
N ILE A 110 -8.67 2.22 8.15
CA ILE A 110 -8.89 1.03 7.31
C ILE A 110 -7.54 0.51 6.81
N ALA A 111 -6.68 1.40 6.32
CA ALA A 111 -5.34 1.05 5.85
C ALA A 111 -4.50 0.44 6.97
N LEU A 112 -4.46 1.07 8.15
CA LEU A 112 -3.73 0.59 9.32
C LEU A 112 -4.17 -0.81 9.74
N ARG A 113 -5.49 -1.06 9.84
CA ARG A 113 -6.04 -2.38 10.15
C ARG A 113 -5.59 -3.44 9.11
N MET A 114 -5.67 -3.12 7.82
CA MET A 114 -5.27 -4.05 6.77
C MET A 114 -3.78 -4.33 6.77
N VAL A 115 -2.94 -3.32 7.00
CA VAL A 115 -1.49 -3.50 7.14
C VAL A 115 -1.18 -4.41 8.33
N TYR A 116 -1.79 -4.17 9.49
CA TYR A 116 -1.66 -5.03 10.66
C TYR A 116 -2.00 -6.48 10.33
N GLN A 117 -3.15 -6.73 9.71
CA GLN A 117 -3.59 -8.07 9.33
C GLN A 117 -2.61 -8.76 8.38
N VAL A 118 -2.10 -8.04 7.38
CA VAL A 118 -1.15 -8.61 6.41
C VAL A 118 0.20 -8.89 7.05
N CYS A 119 0.74 -7.97 7.87
CA CYS A 119 1.99 -8.19 8.59
C CYS A 119 1.97 -9.45 9.48
N HIS A 120 0.80 -9.81 10.03
CA HIS A 120 0.63 -11.05 10.82
C HIS A 120 0.34 -12.31 9.96
N ALA A 121 0.05 -12.12 8.68
CA ALA A 121 -0.33 -13.21 7.78
C ALA A 121 0.80 -13.70 6.87
N VAL A 122 1.81 -12.86 6.61
CA VAL A 122 2.94 -13.13 5.71
C VAL A 122 4.28 -12.87 6.40
N LYS A 123 5.37 -13.37 5.78
CA LYS A 123 6.75 -13.19 6.29
C LYS A 123 7.57 -12.20 5.46
N ILE A 124 7.14 -11.90 4.24
CA ILE A 124 7.81 -10.96 3.36
C ILE A 124 7.56 -9.52 3.82
N PRO A 125 8.49 -8.57 3.51
CA PRO A 125 8.34 -7.17 3.90
C PRO A 125 7.04 -6.55 3.43
N VAL A 126 6.47 -5.69 4.28
CA VAL A 126 5.20 -4.98 4.01
C VAL A 126 5.44 -3.48 3.98
N ILE A 127 5.05 -2.84 2.88
CA ILE A 127 5.08 -1.39 2.70
C ILE A 127 3.67 -0.84 3.00
N GLY A 128 3.54 -0.15 4.12
CA GLY A 128 2.26 0.43 4.56
C GLY A 128 1.99 1.77 3.88
N MET A 129 0.76 1.96 3.38
CA MET A 129 0.31 3.24 2.82
C MET A 129 -1.20 3.43 2.99
N GLY A 130 -1.63 4.69 3.08
CA GLY A 130 -3.04 5.08 3.12
C GLY A 130 -3.37 6.04 4.26
N GLY A 131 -3.51 7.31 3.94
CA GLY A 131 -3.92 8.37 4.86
C GLY A 131 -2.84 8.87 5.81
N ILE A 132 -1.59 8.51 5.62
CA ILE A 132 -0.43 8.94 6.41
C ILE A 132 -0.10 10.38 6.07
N ALA A 133 0.00 11.25 7.09
CA ALA A 133 0.27 12.68 6.95
C ALA A 133 1.14 13.25 8.08
N THR A 134 1.36 12.52 9.18
CA THR A 134 2.12 12.95 10.36
C THR A 134 3.08 11.86 10.82
N ILE A 135 4.02 12.23 11.68
CA ILE A 135 4.91 11.27 12.35
C ILE A 135 4.13 10.21 13.15
N ASN A 136 3.08 10.61 13.84
CA ASN A 136 2.25 9.67 14.60
C ASN A 136 1.62 8.62 13.69
N ASP A 137 1.17 9.00 12.49
CA ASP A 137 0.64 8.05 11.52
C ASP A 137 1.72 7.05 11.09
N VAL A 138 2.96 7.51 10.85
CA VAL A 138 4.09 6.64 10.51
C VAL A 138 4.37 5.64 11.62
N LEU A 139 4.43 6.11 12.87
CA LEU A 139 4.67 5.26 14.03
C LEU A 139 3.57 4.20 14.21
N GLU A 140 2.30 4.57 14.03
CA GLU A 140 1.18 3.62 14.07
C GLU A 140 1.39 2.47 13.05
N PHE A 141 1.79 2.78 11.82
CA PHE A 141 2.01 1.76 10.79
C PHE A 141 3.24 0.88 11.08
N ILE A 142 4.34 1.46 11.59
CA ILE A 142 5.53 0.70 12.01
C ILE A 142 5.18 -0.22 13.17
N MET A 143 4.50 0.29 14.20
CA MET A 143 4.07 -0.50 15.35
C MET A 143 3.08 -1.60 14.96
N ALA A 144 2.30 -1.42 13.90
CA ALA A 144 1.43 -2.44 13.31
C ALA A 144 2.20 -3.51 12.51
N GLY A 145 3.51 -3.34 12.27
CA GLY A 145 4.38 -4.32 11.62
C GLY A 145 4.91 -3.90 10.24
N ALA A 146 4.55 -2.73 9.72
CA ALA A 146 5.06 -2.29 8.43
C ALA A 146 6.60 -2.15 8.44
N THR A 147 7.24 -2.68 7.40
CA THR A 147 8.69 -2.58 7.21
C THR A 147 9.10 -1.22 6.64
N SER A 148 8.26 -0.65 5.80
CA SER A 148 8.45 0.65 5.17
C SER A 148 7.12 1.37 5.00
N ILE A 149 7.18 2.68 4.75
CA ILE A 149 6.02 3.56 4.65
C ILE A 149 6.04 4.30 3.32
N ALA A 150 4.86 4.41 2.69
CA ALA A 150 4.69 5.24 1.50
C ALA A 150 3.62 6.32 1.74
N ILE A 151 3.93 7.56 1.38
CA ILE A 151 3.07 8.72 1.57
C ILE A 151 2.63 9.25 0.20
N GLY A 152 1.32 9.28 -0.04
CA GLY A 152 0.73 9.74 -1.29
C GLY A 152 0.04 11.10 -1.15
N THR A 153 -1.21 11.12 -0.82
CA THR A 153 -2.11 12.30 -0.85
C THR A 153 -1.58 13.50 -0.07
N ALA A 154 -0.90 13.29 1.06
CA ALA A 154 -0.38 14.38 1.89
C ALA A 154 0.63 15.27 1.13
N ASN A 155 1.38 14.72 0.16
CA ASN A 155 2.30 15.49 -0.67
C ASN A 155 1.61 16.57 -1.52
N PHE A 156 0.33 16.40 -1.87
CA PHE A 156 -0.41 17.41 -2.61
C PHE A 156 -0.77 18.62 -1.75
N ASN A 157 -0.92 18.43 -0.44
CA ASN A 157 -1.20 19.51 0.51
C ASN A 157 0.09 20.16 1.01
N ASN A 158 1.11 19.36 1.29
CA ASN A 158 2.43 19.80 1.75
C ASN A 158 3.53 19.02 1.02
N PRO A 159 4.21 19.62 0.02
CA PRO A 159 5.30 18.96 -0.70
C PRO A 159 6.51 18.60 0.18
N PHE A 160 6.62 19.21 1.36
CA PHE A 160 7.70 18.96 2.33
C PHE A 160 7.33 17.96 3.43
N VAL A 161 6.13 17.37 3.38
CA VAL A 161 5.65 16.45 4.43
C VAL A 161 6.62 15.28 4.68
N MET A 162 7.25 14.73 3.66
CA MET A 162 8.19 13.61 3.85
C MET A 162 9.49 14.03 4.54
N PRO A 163 10.21 15.09 4.12
CA PRO A 163 11.35 15.61 4.88
C PRO A 163 11.02 15.99 6.33
N GLU A 164 9.86 16.61 6.57
CA GLU A 164 9.39 16.96 7.91
C GLU A 164 9.21 15.72 8.78
N ILE A 165 8.48 14.72 8.30
CA ILE A 165 8.28 13.44 9.00
C ILE A 165 9.61 12.72 9.28
N ILE A 166 10.55 12.71 8.33
CA ILE A 166 11.88 12.10 8.54
C ILE A 166 12.62 12.79 9.68
N SER A 167 12.58 14.14 9.72
CA SER A 167 13.19 14.92 10.79
C SER A 167 12.54 14.63 12.16
N GLU A 168 11.20 14.59 12.19
CA GLU A 168 10.45 14.28 13.41
C GLU A 168 10.68 12.83 13.87
N LEU A 169 10.82 11.88 12.94
CA LEU A 169 11.13 10.48 13.25
C LEU A 169 12.51 10.35 13.92
N SER A 170 13.53 11.02 13.38
CA SER A 170 14.86 11.04 13.97
C SER A 170 14.82 11.59 15.40
N LYS A 171 14.12 12.69 15.61
CA LYS A 171 13.95 13.28 16.94
C LYS A 171 13.20 12.35 17.90
N TYR A 172 12.11 11.71 17.43
CA TYR A 172 11.36 10.72 18.23
C TYR A 172 12.25 9.56 18.68
N MET A 173 13.08 9.04 17.77
CA MET A 173 14.02 7.94 18.08
C MET A 173 15.04 8.38 19.13
N GLU A 174 15.64 9.57 19.02
CA GLU A 174 16.57 10.12 20.01
C GLU A 174 15.91 10.30 21.38
N GLU A 175 14.74 10.92 21.45
CA GLU A 175 14.01 11.19 22.69
C GLU A 175 13.57 9.91 23.42
N ASN A 176 13.36 8.81 22.68
CA ASN A 176 12.91 7.53 23.23
C ASN A 176 14.02 6.48 23.31
N ASN A 177 15.28 6.84 23.04
CA ASN A 177 16.44 5.95 23.03
C ASN A 177 16.24 4.72 22.13
N ILE A 178 15.65 4.90 20.94
CA ILE A 178 15.42 3.88 19.92
C ILE A 178 16.60 3.93 18.95
N GLU A 179 17.37 2.87 18.83
CA GLU A 179 18.50 2.79 17.90
C GLU A 179 18.03 2.37 16.50
N THR A 180 17.05 1.47 16.42
CA THR A 180 16.50 0.98 15.16
C THR A 180 14.98 0.90 15.21
N LEU A 181 14.33 1.08 14.06
CA LEU A 181 12.88 0.94 13.95
C LEU A 181 12.40 -0.51 14.21
N ASP A 182 13.29 -1.49 14.16
CA ASP A 182 12.96 -2.88 14.47
C ASP A 182 12.56 -3.07 15.93
N GLU A 183 13.02 -2.19 16.85
CA GLU A 183 12.65 -2.22 18.26
C GLU A 183 11.17 -1.90 18.51
N ILE A 184 10.56 -1.14 17.61
CA ILE A 184 9.15 -0.74 17.72
C ILE A 184 8.27 -1.37 16.63
N ARG A 185 8.86 -2.12 15.69
CA ARG A 185 8.10 -2.76 14.64
C ARG A 185 7.28 -3.92 15.18
N GLY A 186 5.96 -3.86 14.94
CA GLY A 186 5.04 -4.94 15.33
C GLY A 186 4.90 -5.15 16.83
N ILE A 187 5.16 -4.12 17.65
CA ILE A 187 5.07 -4.24 19.11
C ILE A 187 3.62 -4.26 19.64
N VAL A 188 2.66 -3.92 18.79
CA VAL A 188 1.23 -3.98 19.14
C VAL A 188 0.65 -5.29 18.60
N GLY A 189 0.31 -6.23 19.52
CA GLY A 189 -0.29 -7.52 19.12
C GLY A 189 0.06 -8.66 20.03
#